data_4705a6bb22c6f85e7ba3c83491fbc98f
#
_entry.id   4705a6bb22c6f85e7ba3c83491fbc98f
#
_cell.length_a   1.000
_cell.length_b   1.000
_cell.length_c   1.000
_cell.angle_alpha   90.00
_cell.angle_beta   90.00
_cell.angle_gamma   90.00
#
_symmetry.space_group_name_H-M   'P 1'
#
loop_
_entity.id
_entity.type
_entity.pdbx_description
1 polymer ?
#
loop_
_entity_poly.entity_id
_entity_poly.type
_entity_poly.pdbx_seq_one_letter_code
_entity_poly.pdbx_strand_id
1 'polypeptide(L)'
;MVSVRHMANLTKNNRRLTRFYGLIFGMDELWNEWQNSSAAFYITDGYLNFNCLEILPVMSRPASVRIDHIGFMVSKQECETKLAAWDQAIKLEQSPQDGRYEDWRFDDPEGNLVEIAARGWGTESNTKLPLLRHTAIHAQDHERLADFYKLVFDMKEVYRKDIAETNTKAIYLSDGNFSIALVQNSPIETKGFQLLGFHVQSIAEIEERLRKSPPFLYPREPRIEILRRTSDSPFKEHYLRDPDGNVVDLSEEGWEV
;
A
#
# COMPACT_ATOMS: atom_id res chain seq x y z
N MET A 1 -7.22 -18.67 -0.84
CA MET A 1 -5.83 -18.21 -0.61
C MET A 1 -5.91 -16.76 -0.16
N VAL A 2 -5.33 -16.44 0.97
CA VAL A 2 -5.28 -15.07 1.49
C VAL A 2 -4.33 -14.26 0.61
N SER A 3 -4.72 -13.04 0.25
CA SER A 3 -3.86 -12.16 -0.58
C SER A 3 -4.17 -10.70 -0.34
N VAL A 4 -3.15 -9.83 -0.49
CA VAL A 4 -3.32 -8.37 -0.49
C VAL A 4 -4.06 -7.96 -1.76
N ARG A 5 -5.17 -7.24 -1.61
CA ARG A 5 -6.02 -6.81 -2.73
C ARG A 5 -6.44 -5.36 -2.65
N HIS A 6 -6.08 -4.67 -1.59
CA HIS A 6 -6.48 -3.29 -1.39
C HIS A 6 -5.41 -2.49 -0.67
N MET A 7 -5.27 -1.24 -1.05
CA MET A 7 -4.56 -0.20 -0.30
C MET A 7 -5.33 1.12 -0.40
N ALA A 8 -5.19 1.94 0.59
CA ALA A 8 -5.78 3.27 0.59
C ALA A 8 -4.78 4.35 0.96
N ASN A 9 -4.96 5.53 0.38
CA ASN A 9 -4.18 6.71 0.66
C ASN A 9 -5.10 7.88 1.00
N LEU A 10 -4.78 8.59 2.09
CA LEU A 10 -5.41 9.86 2.46
C LEU A 10 -4.75 11.00 1.69
N THR A 11 -5.54 11.80 1.02
CA THR A 11 -5.08 12.89 0.15
C THR A 11 -5.90 14.17 0.36
N LYS A 12 -5.31 15.30 0.03
CA LYS A 12 -6.04 16.58 -0.04
C LYS A 12 -6.72 16.81 -1.40
N ASN A 13 -6.39 16.00 -2.40
CA ASN A 13 -6.95 16.13 -3.75
C ASN A 13 -6.95 14.75 -4.44
N ASN A 14 -8.01 14.00 -4.21
CA ASN A 14 -8.18 12.64 -4.74
C ASN A 14 -8.13 12.60 -6.28
N ARG A 15 -8.73 13.59 -6.97
CA ARG A 15 -8.72 13.64 -8.44
C ARG A 15 -7.30 13.83 -9.01
N ARG A 16 -6.49 14.67 -8.37
CA ARG A 16 -5.09 14.87 -8.79
C ARG A 16 -4.29 13.59 -8.60
N LEU A 17 -4.44 12.97 -7.43
CA LEU A 17 -3.73 11.74 -7.10
C LEU A 17 -4.13 10.59 -8.03
N THR A 18 -5.42 10.38 -8.25
CA THR A 18 -5.95 9.39 -9.18
C THR A 18 -5.42 9.57 -10.60
N ARG A 19 -5.43 10.82 -11.11
CA ARG A 19 -4.87 11.12 -12.43
C ARG A 19 -3.37 10.87 -12.53
N PHE A 20 -2.63 11.12 -11.45
CA PHE A 20 -1.21 10.80 -11.40
C PHE A 20 -0.99 9.31 -11.61
N TYR A 21 -1.61 8.46 -10.79
CA TYR A 21 -1.44 7.01 -10.88
C TYR A 21 -1.98 6.44 -12.21
N GLY A 22 -3.07 6.99 -12.73
CA GLY A 22 -3.58 6.63 -14.05
C GLY A 22 -2.61 6.96 -15.19
N LEU A 23 -2.07 8.18 -15.22
CA LEU A 23 -1.17 8.62 -16.31
C LEU A 23 0.22 7.99 -16.22
N ILE A 24 0.76 7.82 -15.01
CA ILE A 24 2.14 7.35 -14.83
C ILE A 24 2.20 5.83 -14.81
N PHE A 25 1.28 5.17 -14.10
CA PHE A 25 1.29 3.73 -13.89
C PHE A 25 0.21 2.98 -14.68
N GLY A 26 -0.66 3.69 -15.40
CA GLY A 26 -1.71 3.06 -16.20
C GLY A 26 -2.82 2.42 -15.36
N MET A 27 -3.03 2.91 -14.13
CA MET A 27 -4.14 2.43 -13.30
C MET A 27 -5.47 2.93 -13.86
N ASP A 28 -6.43 2.03 -14.00
CA ASP A 28 -7.77 2.33 -14.50
C ASP A 28 -8.71 2.76 -13.37
N GLU A 29 -9.61 3.71 -13.65
CA GLU A 29 -10.68 4.04 -12.73
C GLU A 29 -11.68 2.87 -12.66
N LEU A 30 -11.94 2.36 -11.46
CA LEU A 30 -13.00 1.40 -11.25
C LEU A 30 -14.34 2.14 -11.34
N TRP A 31 -15.11 1.86 -12.39
CA TRP A 31 -16.47 2.38 -12.53
C TRP A 31 -17.35 1.81 -11.43
N ASN A 32 -17.94 2.73 -10.64
CA ASN A 32 -18.88 2.35 -9.62
C ASN A 32 -19.98 3.42 -9.52
N GLU A 33 -21.24 2.99 -9.40
CA GLU A 33 -22.41 3.86 -9.32
C GLU A 33 -22.36 4.83 -8.13
N TRP A 34 -21.49 4.58 -7.16
CA TRP A 34 -21.30 5.36 -5.94
C TRP A 34 -20.24 6.48 -6.09
N GLN A 35 -19.60 6.64 -7.23
CA GLN A 35 -18.63 7.72 -7.49
C GLN A 35 -19.23 9.14 -7.40
N ASN A 36 -20.52 9.26 -7.08
CA ASN A 36 -21.15 10.54 -6.75
C ASN A 36 -20.75 11.07 -5.35
N SER A 37 -20.13 10.26 -4.47
CA SER A 37 -19.47 10.80 -3.29
C SER A 37 -18.07 11.29 -3.70
N SER A 38 -17.86 12.59 -3.67
CA SER A 38 -16.56 13.22 -3.99
C SER A 38 -15.41 12.80 -3.06
N ALA A 39 -15.66 11.98 -2.05
CA ALA A 39 -14.73 11.67 -0.98
C ALA A 39 -13.76 10.53 -1.30
N ALA A 40 -14.08 9.63 -2.22
CA ALA A 40 -13.25 8.47 -2.54
C ALA A 40 -13.19 8.19 -4.04
N PHE A 41 -12.00 7.93 -4.58
CA PHE A 41 -11.79 7.44 -5.93
C PHE A 41 -11.06 6.12 -5.87
N TYR A 42 -11.63 5.10 -6.50
CA TYR A 42 -11.04 3.77 -6.61
C TYR A 42 -10.41 3.60 -7.97
N ILE A 43 -9.13 3.23 -7.99
CA ILE A 43 -8.39 2.89 -9.18
C ILE A 43 -7.78 1.51 -9.03
N THR A 44 -7.42 0.86 -10.13
CA THR A 44 -6.86 -0.49 -10.10
C THR A 44 -5.78 -0.67 -11.16
N ASP A 45 -4.80 -1.49 -10.86
CA ASP A 45 -3.86 -2.05 -11.83
C ASP A 45 -4.37 -3.40 -12.40
N GLY A 46 -5.64 -3.76 -12.09
CA GLY A 46 -6.28 -5.02 -12.45
C GLY A 46 -6.07 -6.15 -11.43
N TYR A 47 -5.12 -6.00 -10.50
CA TYR A 47 -4.90 -6.93 -9.40
C TYR A 47 -5.25 -6.32 -8.04
N LEU A 48 -4.84 -5.09 -7.79
CA LEU A 48 -5.02 -4.40 -6.53
C LEU A 48 -5.95 -3.20 -6.73
N ASN A 49 -6.89 -3.02 -5.82
CA ASN A 49 -7.69 -1.81 -5.69
C ASN A 49 -6.92 -0.79 -4.87
N PHE A 50 -6.74 0.41 -5.42
CA PHE A 50 -6.12 1.52 -4.71
C PHE A 50 -7.11 2.65 -4.52
N ASN A 51 -7.41 2.98 -3.27
CA ASN A 51 -8.38 3.99 -2.90
C ASN A 51 -7.70 5.32 -2.56
N CYS A 52 -8.06 6.38 -3.27
CA CYS A 52 -7.65 7.75 -2.99
C CYS A 52 -8.75 8.45 -2.19
N LEU A 53 -8.63 8.45 -0.87
CA LEU A 53 -9.58 9.03 0.08
C LEU A 53 -9.29 10.50 0.32
N GLU A 54 -10.28 11.37 0.12
CA GLU A 54 -10.14 12.77 0.47
C GLU A 54 -10.25 12.99 1.98
N ILE A 55 -9.32 13.78 2.53
CA ILE A 55 -9.33 14.15 3.94
C ILE A 55 -10.50 15.10 4.19
N LEU A 56 -11.50 14.62 4.94
CA LEU A 56 -12.67 15.41 5.31
C LEU A 56 -12.55 15.91 6.75
N PRO A 57 -13.11 17.12 7.05
CA PRO A 57 -13.08 17.66 8.41
C PRO A 57 -13.79 16.80 9.48
N VAL A 58 -14.64 15.87 9.03
CA VAL A 58 -15.43 14.98 9.91
C VAL A 58 -14.79 13.63 10.20
N MET A 59 -13.55 13.41 9.76
CA MET A 59 -12.85 12.14 10.01
C MET A 59 -12.60 11.94 11.50
N SER A 60 -12.92 10.75 11.99
CA SER A 60 -12.80 10.38 13.41
C SER A 60 -11.35 10.20 13.90
N ARG A 61 -10.40 10.04 12.96
CA ARG A 61 -8.95 9.96 13.25
C ARG A 61 -8.24 11.21 12.75
N PRO A 62 -7.17 11.67 13.40
CA PRO A 62 -6.35 12.77 12.88
C PRO A 62 -5.87 12.42 11.47
N ALA A 63 -6.31 13.19 10.49
CA ALA A 63 -6.06 12.91 9.10
C ALA A 63 -4.89 13.77 8.59
N SER A 64 -3.83 13.11 8.15
CA SER A 64 -2.74 13.71 7.38
C SER A 64 -2.60 12.95 6.05
N VAL A 65 -2.01 13.58 5.07
CA VAL A 65 -1.66 12.90 3.82
C VAL A 65 -0.72 11.73 4.14
N ARG A 66 -1.14 10.52 3.81
CA ARG A 66 -0.40 9.29 4.08
C ARG A 66 -1.05 8.08 3.41
N ILE A 67 -0.31 6.97 3.31
CA ILE A 67 -0.90 5.65 3.11
C ILE A 67 -1.65 5.29 4.39
N ASP A 68 -2.94 4.95 4.29
CA ASP A 68 -3.82 4.82 5.44
C ASP A 68 -3.99 3.37 5.90
N HIS A 69 -4.26 2.47 4.97
CA HIS A 69 -4.49 1.06 5.30
C HIS A 69 -4.18 0.11 4.16
N ILE A 70 -4.08 -1.16 4.54
CA ILE A 70 -3.94 -2.31 3.65
C ILE A 70 -5.14 -3.23 3.80
N GLY A 71 -5.55 -3.89 2.71
CA GLY A 71 -6.68 -4.80 2.71
C GLY A 71 -6.33 -6.18 2.16
N PHE A 72 -6.80 -7.21 2.89
CA PHE A 72 -6.61 -8.62 2.54
C PHE A 72 -7.90 -9.28 2.08
N MET A 73 -7.83 -10.00 0.99
CA MET A 73 -8.92 -10.88 0.57
C MET A 73 -8.90 -12.14 1.43
N VAL A 74 -9.82 -12.21 2.37
CA VAL A 74 -10.02 -13.34 3.28
C VAL A 74 -11.46 -13.31 3.81
N SER A 75 -12.04 -14.45 4.15
CA SER A 75 -13.36 -14.47 4.76
C SER A 75 -13.31 -13.96 6.20
N LYS A 76 -14.40 -13.33 6.66
CA LYS A 76 -14.54 -12.88 8.04
C LYS A 76 -14.26 -14.01 9.04
N GLN A 77 -14.91 -15.17 8.84
CA GLN A 77 -14.79 -16.31 9.73
C GLN A 77 -13.35 -16.83 9.85
N GLU A 78 -12.63 -16.92 8.74
CA GLU A 78 -11.23 -17.35 8.74
C GLU A 78 -10.35 -16.34 9.49
N CYS A 79 -10.52 -15.05 9.21
CA CYS A 79 -9.78 -13.99 9.89
C CYS A 79 -10.07 -13.97 11.40
N GLU A 80 -11.34 -14.02 11.81
CA GLU A 80 -11.72 -14.09 13.24
C GLU A 80 -11.07 -15.28 13.95
N THR A 81 -11.03 -16.43 13.30
CA THR A 81 -10.41 -17.65 13.88
C THR A 81 -8.91 -17.44 14.11
N LYS A 82 -8.21 -16.86 13.14
CA LYS A 82 -6.77 -16.60 13.23
C LYS A 82 -6.44 -15.45 14.20
N LEU A 83 -7.25 -14.39 14.22
CA LEU A 83 -7.12 -13.31 15.20
C LEU A 83 -7.31 -13.81 16.63
N ALA A 84 -8.31 -14.67 16.87
CA ALA A 84 -8.54 -15.27 18.18
C ALA A 84 -7.38 -16.17 18.64
N ALA A 85 -6.65 -16.79 17.71
CA ALA A 85 -5.44 -17.54 18.01
C ALA A 85 -4.24 -16.64 18.35
N TRP A 86 -4.21 -15.40 17.82
CA TRP A 86 -3.20 -14.42 18.15
C TRP A 86 -3.51 -13.66 19.44
N ASP A 87 -4.66 -12.99 19.49
CA ASP A 87 -5.15 -12.24 20.65
C ASP A 87 -6.69 -12.15 20.61
N GLN A 88 -7.35 -12.74 21.59
CA GLN A 88 -8.82 -12.76 21.68
C GLN A 88 -9.44 -11.36 21.92
N ALA A 89 -8.66 -10.38 22.30
CA ALA A 89 -9.13 -9.00 22.48
C ALA A 89 -9.36 -8.26 21.16
N ILE A 90 -8.66 -8.65 20.07
CA ILE A 90 -8.85 -8.04 18.76
C ILE A 90 -10.21 -8.45 18.19
N LYS A 91 -11.02 -7.45 17.84
CA LYS A 91 -12.35 -7.65 17.25
C LYS A 91 -12.45 -6.99 15.90
N LEU A 92 -13.11 -7.67 14.97
CA LEU A 92 -13.46 -7.09 13.69
C LEU A 92 -14.62 -6.11 13.87
N GLU A 93 -14.45 -4.91 13.36
CA GLU A 93 -15.48 -3.90 13.22
C GLU A 93 -15.92 -3.84 11.75
N GLN A 94 -17.20 -3.65 11.51
CA GLN A 94 -17.66 -3.42 10.13
C GLN A 94 -17.11 -2.08 9.65
N SER A 95 -16.56 -2.04 8.44
CA SER A 95 -16.09 -0.80 7.84
C SER A 95 -17.27 0.18 7.69
N PRO A 96 -17.10 1.47 7.99
CA PRO A 96 -18.17 2.47 7.92
C PRO A 96 -18.55 2.82 6.48
N GLN A 97 -17.86 2.31 5.49
CA GLN A 97 -18.20 2.48 4.09
C GLN A 97 -19.45 1.65 3.76
N ASP A 98 -20.13 2.01 2.70
CA ASP A 98 -21.47 1.57 2.26
C ASP A 98 -21.74 0.04 2.18
N GLY A 99 -20.86 -0.77 2.72
CA GLY A 99 -21.01 -2.23 2.80
C GLY A 99 -20.95 -2.95 1.46
N ARG A 100 -20.52 -2.30 0.38
CA ARG A 100 -20.46 -2.88 -0.97
C ARG A 100 -19.61 -4.13 -1.06
N TYR A 101 -18.46 -4.11 -0.36
CA TYR A 101 -17.51 -5.23 -0.33
C TYR A 101 -17.67 -6.08 0.94
N GLU A 102 -18.62 -5.73 1.82
CA GLU A 102 -18.81 -6.38 3.12
C GLU A 102 -17.50 -6.37 3.92
N ASP A 103 -16.85 -5.20 3.97
CA ASP A 103 -15.52 -5.04 4.55
C ASP A 103 -15.58 -5.01 6.08
N TRP A 104 -14.56 -5.58 6.67
CA TRP A 104 -14.31 -5.56 8.11
C TRP A 104 -12.93 -5.00 8.35
N ARG A 105 -12.73 -4.36 9.49
CA ARG A 105 -11.46 -3.72 9.82
C ARG A 105 -11.06 -3.96 11.26
N PHE A 106 -9.77 -3.84 11.52
CA PHE A 106 -9.18 -3.86 12.84
C PHE A 106 -7.79 -3.20 12.79
N ASP A 107 -7.19 -2.94 13.95
CA ASP A 107 -5.82 -2.46 14.03
C ASP A 107 -4.88 -3.65 14.26
N ASP A 108 -3.74 -3.68 13.53
CA ASP A 108 -2.67 -4.65 13.78
C ASP A 108 -1.96 -4.37 15.12
N PRO A 109 -1.01 -5.21 15.58
CA PRO A 109 -0.32 -5.00 16.87
C PRO A 109 0.42 -3.68 17.04
N GLU A 110 0.68 -2.96 15.94
CA GLU A 110 1.34 -1.64 15.93
C GLU A 110 0.35 -0.47 15.72
N GLY A 111 -0.95 -0.78 15.58
CA GLY A 111 -2.02 0.20 15.36
C GLY A 111 -2.20 0.63 13.90
N ASN A 112 -1.66 -0.12 12.93
CA ASN A 112 -1.95 0.11 11.54
C ASN A 112 -3.33 -0.46 11.21
N LEU A 113 -4.12 0.30 10.46
CA LEU A 113 -5.44 -0.14 10.04
C LEU A 113 -5.32 -1.23 8.97
N VAL A 114 -6.02 -2.33 9.19
CA VAL A 114 -6.13 -3.46 8.27
C VAL A 114 -7.60 -3.68 7.93
N GLU A 115 -7.91 -3.83 6.65
CA GLU A 115 -9.22 -4.21 6.16
C GLU A 115 -9.22 -5.63 5.60
N ILE A 116 -10.37 -6.29 5.65
CA ILE A 116 -10.58 -7.59 5.02
C ILE A 116 -11.89 -7.60 4.25
N ALA A 117 -11.91 -8.30 3.12
CA ALA A 117 -13.12 -8.56 2.34
C ALA A 117 -13.06 -9.93 1.67
N ALA A 118 -14.14 -10.70 1.75
CA ALA A 118 -14.16 -12.06 1.21
C ALA A 118 -14.05 -12.12 -0.32
N ARG A 119 -14.50 -11.08 -1.03
CA ARG A 119 -14.52 -11.02 -2.50
C ARG A 119 -13.41 -10.18 -3.11
N GLY A 120 -12.47 -9.66 -2.29
CA GLY A 120 -11.58 -8.59 -2.75
C GLY A 120 -12.39 -7.34 -3.15
N TRP A 121 -11.76 -6.29 -3.59
CA TRP A 121 -12.40 -5.00 -3.90
C TRP A 121 -12.67 -4.84 -5.40
N GLY A 122 -13.26 -5.86 -6.04
CA GLY A 122 -13.60 -5.83 -7.47
C GLY A 122 -12.38 -6.00 -8.39
N THR A 123 -11.31 -6.60 -7.87
CA THR A 123 -10.08 -6.85 -8.63
C THR A 123 -10.01 -8.27 -9.15
N GLU A 124 -9.32 -8.46 -10.26
CA GLU A 124 -9.11 -9.74 -10.93
C GLU A 124 -7.63 -10.16 -10.87
N SER A 125 -7.28 -11.20 -11.58
CA SER A 125 -5.87 -11.57 -11.78
C SER A 125 -5.30 -10.77 -12.95
N ASN A 126 -4.28 -9.94 -12.68
CA ASN A 126 -3.53 -9.24 -13.72
C ASN A 126 -2.02 -9.41 -13.47
N THR A 127 -1.28 -9.66 -14.54
CA THR A 127 0.18 -9.79 -14.52
C THR A 127 0.88 -8.76 -15.40
N LYS A 128 0.11 -7.84 -16.02
CA LYS A 128 0.66 -6.83 -16.94
C LYS A 128 1.19 -5.63 -16.16
N LEU A 129 2.48 -5.41 -16.23
CA LEU A 129 3.15 -4.26 -15.61
C LEU A 129 2.75 -2.91 -16.23
N PRO A 130 2.71 -1.81 -15.46
CA PRO A 130 3.11 -1.70 -14.04
C PRO A 130 2.07 -2.26 -13.08
N LEU A 131 2.53 -2.79 -11.92
CA LEU A 131 1.67 -3.33 -10.86
C LEU A 131 2.13 -2.84 -9.49
N LEU A 132 1.19 -2.45 -8.62
CA LEU A 132 1.47 -2.13 -7.22
C LEU A 132 1.69 -3.44 -6.45
N ARG A 133 2.92 -3.69 -6.01
CA ARG A 133 3.37 -4.98 -5.47
C ARG A 133 4.09 -4.91 -4.14
N HIS A 134 4.29 -3.71 -3.61
CA HIS A 134 5.09 -3.55 -2.41
C HIS A 134 4.61 -2.39 -1.54
N THR A 135 4.80 -2.54 -0.23
CA THR A 135 4.73 -1.45 0.74
C THR A 135 5.75 -1.70 1.86
N ALA A 136 6.11 -0.64 2.58
CA ALA A 136 6.89 -0.76 3.79
C ALA A 136 6.11 -0.22 4.99
N ILE A 137 6.24 -0.87 6.13
CA ILE A 137 5.67 -0.48 7.42
C ILE A 137 6.82 -0.26 8.41
N HIS A 138 6.87 0.92 9.02
CA HIS A 138 7.76 1.15 10.16
C HIS A 138 7.12 0.62 11.43
N ALA A 139 7.80 -0.35 12.05
CA ALA A 139 7.37 -1.04 13.26
C ALA A 139 8.31 -0.76 14.44
N GLN A 140 7.78 -0.74 15.64
CA GLN A 140 8.57 -0.76 16.86
C GLN A 140 9.14 -2.15 17.12
N ASP A 141 8.34 -3.19 16.86
CA ASP A 141 8.70 -4.60 16.98
C ASP A 141 8.37 -5.33 15.68
N HIS A 142 9.30 -5.27 14.74
CA HIS A 142 9.14 -5.87 13.41
C HIS A 142 9.03 -7.40 13.46
N GLU A 143 9.62 -8.07 14.46
CA GLU A 143 9.50 -9.53 14.63
C GLU A 143 8.08 -9.91 15.04
N ARG A 144 7.54 -9.26 16.06
CA ARG A 144 6.17 -9.48 16.51
C ARG A 144 5.16 -9.18 15.40
N LEU A 145 5.40 -8.12 14.64
CA LEU A 145 4.53 -7.75 13.53
C LEU A 145 4.63 -8.78 12.39
N ALA A 146 5.83 -9.30 12.10
CA ALA A 146 6.02 -10.37 11.13
C ALA A 146 5.28 -11.65 11.53
N ASP A 147 5.38 -12.05 12.80
CA ASP A 147 4.67 -13.22 13.31
C ASP A 147 3.16 -13.07 13.21
N PHE A 148 2.64 -11.85 13.45
CA PHE A 148 1.24 -11.53 13.25
C PHE A 148 0.80 -11.73 11.79
N TYR A 149 1.47 -11.12 10.82
CA TYR A 149 1.10 -11.25 9.40
C TYR A 149 1.28 -12.68 8.88
N LYS A 150 2.28 -13.41 9.35
CA LYS A 150 2.47 -14.84 9.04
C LYS A 150 1.31 -15.69 9.57
N LEU A 151 0.87 -15.48 10.82
CA LEU A 151 -0.20 -16.25 11.42
C LEU A 151 -1.57 -15.90 10.84
N VAL A 152 -1.89 -14.60 10.76
CA VAL A 152 -3.24 -14.15 10.40
C VAL A 152 -3.49 -14.21 8.90
N PHE A 153 -2.47 -13.92 8.10
CA PHE A 153 -2.62 -13.78 6.65
C PHE A 153 -1.79 -14.77 5.83
N ASP A 154 -1.19 -15.79 6.46
CA ASP A 154 -0.39 -16.84 5.79
C ASP A 154 0.79 -16.29 4.98
N MET A 155 1.24 -15.06 5.30
CA MET A 155 2.38 -14.47 4.60
C MET A 155 3.67 -15.23 4.92
N LYS A 156 4.55 -15.32 3.94
CA LYS A 156 5.84 -16.01 4.07
C LYS A 156 6.97 -15.01 4.17
N GLU A 157 7.92 -15.25 5.08
CA GLU A 157 9.17 -14.50 5.10
C GLU A 157 10.01 -14.89 3.88
N VAL A 158 10.32 -13.91 3.03
CA VAL A 158 11.07 -14.13 1.79
C VAL A 158 12.46 -13.52 1.83
N TYR A 159 12.67 -12.50 2.68
CA TYR A 159 13.97 -11.88 2.85
C TYR A 159 14.08 -11.22 4.21
N ARG A 160 15.31 -11.15 4.74
CA ARG A 160 15.64 -10.46 5.99
C ARG A 160 16.93 -9.70 5.84
N LYS A 161 17.01 -8.51 6.46
CA LYS A 161 18.17 -7.66 6.40
C LYS A 161 18.44 -6.98 7.75
N ASP A 162 19.71 -6.95 8.12
CA ASP A 162 20.23 -6.17 9.24
C ASP A 162 21.33 -5.24 8.71
N ILE A 163 21.14 -3.92 8.88
CA ILE A 163 22.13 -2.89 8.52
C ILE A 163 22.79 -2.42 9.79
N ALA A 164 24.00 -2.91 10.05
CA ALA A 164 24.73 -2.64 11.29
C ALA A 164 25.03 -1.15 11.50
N GLU A 165 25.36 -0.42 10.42
CA GLU A 165 25.75 0.99 10.46
C GLU A 165 24.62 1.90 10.98
N THR A 166 23.38 1.57 10.67
CA THR A 166 22.20 2.34 11.09
C THR A 166 21.38 1.61 12.14
N ASN A 167 21.75 0.38 12.50
CA ASN A 167 20.95 -0.54 13.31
C ASN A 167 19.52 -0.74 12.75
N THR A 168 19.33 -0.54 11.45
CA THR A 168 18.06 -0.76 10.78
C THR A 168 17.87 -2.24 10.51
N LYS A 169 16.69 -2.77 10.84
CA LYS A 169 16.33 -4.16 10.60
C LYS A 169 15.09 -4.21 9.73
N ALA A 170 15.04 -5.16 8.81
CA ALA A 170 13.88 -5.34 7.94
C ALA A 170 13.58 -6.82 7.72
N ILE A 171 12.30 -7.17 7.77
CA ILE A 171 11.75 -8.47 7.39
C ILE A 171 10.79 -8.24 6.21
N TYR A 172 11.00 -8.97 5.13
CA TYR A 172 10.12 -8.92 3.96
C TYR A 172 9.22 -10.15 3.98
N LEU A 173 7.92 -9.88 3.96
CA LEU A 173 6.87 -10.90 3.87
C LEU A 173 6.21 -10.83 2.51
N SER A 174 5.77 -11.98 1.97
CA SER A 174 5.04 -12.04 0.71
C SER A 174 3.86 -13.02 0.80
N ASP A 175 2.76 -12.68 0.10
CA ASP A 175 1.65 -13.59 -0.18
C ASP A 175 1.82 -14.32 -1.53
N GLY A 176 2.97 -14.14 -2.19
CA GLY A 176 3.29 -14.65 -3.53
C GLY A 176 2.98 -13.67 -4.67
N ASN A 177 2.35 -12.52 -4.37
CA ASN A 177 2.05 -11.46 -5.34
C ASN A 177 2.36 -10.06 -4.79
N PHE A 178 2.24 -9.87 -3.50
CA PHE A 178 2.46 -8.59 -2.84
C PHE A 178 3.43 -8.78 -1.66
N SER A 179 4.37 -7.86 -1.52
CA SER A 179 5.39 -7.87 -0.47
C SER A 179 5.17 -6.74 0.53
N ILE A 180 5.41 -7.03 1.81
CA ILE A 180 5.43 -6.04 2.89
C ILE A 180 6.81 -6.07 3.54
N ALA A 181 7.53 -4.93 3.52
CA ALA A 181 8.74 -4.76 4.32
C ALA A 181 8.38 -4.22 5.70
N LEU A 182 8.70 -4.94 6.75
CA LEU A 182 8.55 -4.52 8.13
C LEU A 182 9.90 -3.98 8.63
N VAL A 183 9.99 -2.66 8.87
CA VAL A 183 11.26 -1.98 9.11
C VAL A 183 11.31 -1.43 10.52
N GLN A 184 12.34 -1.82 11.28
CA GLN A 184 12.62 -1.31 12.61
C GLN A 184 13.87 -0.40 12.61
N ASN A 185 13.89 0.59 13.49
CA ASN A 185 14.99 1.54 13.63
C ASN A 185 15.33 2.29 12.32
N SER A 186 14.34 2.53 11.47
CA SER A 186 14.54 3.38 10.31
C SER A 186 14.89 4.80 10.74
N PRO A 187 15.73 5.51 9.99
CA PRO A 187 16.01 6.93 10.23
C PRO A 187 14.80 7.84 9.99
N ILE A 188 13.71 7.32 9.42
CA ILE A 188 12.45 8.04 9.24
C ILE A 188 11.63 7.88 10.52
N GLU A 189 11.29 8.98 11.18
CA GLU A 189 10.64 8.97 12.51
C GLU A 189 9.16 8.59 12.51
N THR A 190 8.52 8.49 11.35
CA THR A 190 7.08 8.21 11.24
C THR A 190 6.79 6.72 11.30
N LYS A 191 5.85 6.31 12.18
CA LYS A 191 5.34 4.93 12.24
C LYS A 191 4.30 4.66 11.15
N GLY A 192 4.07 3.38 10.87
CA GLY A 192 3.06 2.92 9.93
C GLY A 192 3.57 2.83 8.49
N PHE A 193 2.65 2.90 7.55
CA PHE A 193 2.95 2.78 6.12
C PHE A 193 3.82 3.92 5.61
N GLN A 194 4.84 3.61 4.83
CA GLN A 194 5.87 4.57 4.39
C GLN A 194 5.91 4.81 2.89
N LEU A 195 5.60 3.80 2.09
CA LEU A 195 5.76 3.86 0.64
C LEU A 195 4.80 2.93 -0.09
N LEU A 196 4.65 3.19 -1.38
CA LEU A 196 4.03 2.30 -2.36
C LEU A 196 5.11 1.83 -3.33
N GLY A 197 5.18 0.53 -3.63
CA GLY A 197 6.18 -0.03 -4.54
C GLY A 197 5.55 -0.59 -5.81
N PHE A 198 5.94 -0.06 -6.96
CA PHE A 198 5.48 -0.52 -8.27
C PHE A 198 6.54 -1.38 -8.96
N HIS A 199 6.18 -2.63 -9.26
CA HIS A 199 6.90 -3.42 -10.24
C HIS A 199 6.61 -2.86 -11.62
N VAL A 200 7.66 -2.45 -12.33
CA VAL A 200 7.57 -1.78 -13.62
C VAL A 200 8.39 -2.53 -14.68
N GLN A 201 7.97 -2.47 -15.93
CA GLN A 201 8.74 -3.08 -17.00
C GLN A 201 10.01 -2.28 -17.32
N SER A 202 9.97 -0.95 -17.16
CA SER A 202 11.10 -0.07 -17.45
C SER A 202 10.99 1.23 -16.66
N ILE A 203 12.05 1.55 -15.92
CA ILE A 203 12.22 2.84 -15.23
C ILE A 203 12.24 3.99 -16.26
N ALA A 204 12.91 3.79 -17.39
CA ALA A 204 12.99 4.79 -18.45
C ALA A 204 11.61 5.12 -19.05
N GLU A 205 10.70 4.14 -19.14
CA GLU A 205 9.33 4.38 -19.59
C GLU A 205 8.56 5.24 -18.58
N ILE A 206 8.69 4.96 -17.30
CA ILE A 206 8.07 5.77 -16.24
C ILE A 206 8.60 7.21 -16.27
N GLU A 207 9.91 7.39 -16.45
CA GLU A 207 10.53 8.70 -16.58
C GLU A 207 9.99 9.48 -17.79
N GLU A 208 9.79 8.82 -18.93
CA GLU A 208 9.20 9.43 -20.12
C GLU A 208 7.74 9.85 -19.91
N ARG A 209 6.95 9.01 -19.23
CA ARG A 209 5.57 9.34 -18.85
C ARG A 209 5.53 10.55 -17.91
N LEU A 210 6.42 10.61 -16.92
CA LEU A 210 6.56 11.77 -16.02
C LEU A 210 6.89 13.04 -16.80
N ARG A 211 7.85 12.99 -17.73
CA ARG A 211 8.26 14.14 -18.55
C ARG A 211 7.14 14.67 -19.44
N LYS A 212 6.29 13.78 -19.96
CA LYS A 212 5.13 14.11 -20.79
C LYS A 212 3.90 14.52 -19.98
N SER A 213 3.92 14.31 -18.67
CA SER A 213 2.75 14.55 -17.82
C SER A 213 2.40 16.05 -17.75
N PRO A 214 1.09 16.38 -17.63
CA PRO A 214 0.65 17.76 -17.52
C PRO A 214 1.18 18.46 -16.27
N PRO A 215 1.55 19.77 -16.34
CA PRO A 215 2.09 20.50 -15.19
C PRO A 215 1.16 20.56 -13.96
N PHE A 216 -0.16 20.45 -14.15
CA PHE A 216 -1.10 20.52 -13.04
C PHE A 216 -1.01 19.34 -12.07
N LEU A 217 -0.36 18.23 -12.46
CA LEU A 217 -0.10 17.11 -11.55
C LEU A 217 0.90 17.51 -10.45
N TYR A 218 1.75 18.49 -10.73
CA TYR A 218 2.81 18.94 -9.83
C TYR A 218 2.65 20.43 -9.56
N PRO A 219 2.05 20.82 -8.43
CA PRO A 219 1.80 22.25 -8.13
C PRO A 219 3.06 23.06 -7.84
N ARG A 220 4.22 22.41 -7.76
CA ARG A 220 5.51 23.06 -7.50
C ARG A 220 6.61 22.46 -8.38
N GLU A 221 7.41 23.31 -9.01
CA GLU A 221 8.72 22.95 -9.54
C GLU A 221 9.71 22.69 -8.38
N PRO A 222 10.66 21.76 -8.51
CA PRO A 222 11.02 21.01 -9.71
C PRO A 222 10.07 19.82 -9.98
N ARG A 223 10.03 19.41 -11.25
CA ARG A 223 9.33 18.17 -11.66
C ARG A 223 9.87 17.00 -10.85
N ILE A 224 9.00 16.02 -10.60
CA ILE A 224 9.42 14.79 -9.93
C ILE A 224 10.53 14.13 -10.74
N GLU A 225 11.63 13.85 -10.07
CA GLU A 225 12.75 13.10 -10.60
C GLU A 225 12.77 11.71 -10.03
N ILE A 226 13.15 10.74 -10.84
CA ILE A 226 13.39 9.37 -10.36
C ILE A 226 14.83 9.33 -9.83
N LEU A 227 14.96 9.00 -8.55
CA LEU A 227 16.23 8.90 -7.86
C LEU A 227 16.51 7.44 -7.52
N ARG A 228 17.75 7.01 -7.79
CA ARG A 228 18.18 5.68 -7.37
C ARG A 228 18.23 5.62 -5.85
N ARG A 229 17.58 4.63 -5.27
CA ARG A 229 17.71 4.35 -3.84
C ARG A 229 19.08 3.73 -3.59
N THR A 230 19.88 4.38 -2.74
CA THR A 230 21.20 3.88 -2.33
C THR A 230 21.09 2.84 -1.21
N SER A 231 20.01 2.06 -1.20
CA SER A 231 19.88 0.98 -0.24
C SER A 231 20.58 -0.27 -0.79
N ASP A 232 21.19 -1.08 0.09
CA ASP A 232 21.68 -2.40 -0.28
C ASP A 232 20.51 -3.38 -0.50
N SER A 233 19.33 -2.89 -0.83
CA SER A 233 18.18 -3.72 -1.17
C SER A 233 18.51 -4.57 -2.38
N PRO A 234 18.24 -5.89 -2.34
CA PRO A 234 18.48 -6.77 -3.48
C PRO A 234 17.58 -6.45 -4.67
N PHE A 235 16.54 -5.64 -4.48
CA PHE A 235 15.50 -5.35 -5.46
C PHE A 235 15.80 -4.16 -6.38
N LYS A 236 17.00 -3.58 -6.33
CA LYS A 236 17.46 -2.47 -7.20
C LYS A 236 16.44 -1.35 -7.36
N GLU A 237 16.01 -0.81 -6.23
CA GLU A 237 14.95 0.17 -6.15
C GLU A 237 15.37 1.57 -6.62
N HIS A 238 14.44 2.23 -7.28
CA HIS A 238 14.42 3.65 -7.54
C HIS A 238 13.21 4.26 -6.85
N TYR A 239 13.19 5.56 -6.61
CA TYR A 239 12.01 6.18 -6.04
C TYR A 239 11.70 7.53 -6.66
N LEU A 240 10.44 7.86 -6.60
CA LEU A 240 9.91 9.21 -6.86
C LEU A 240 8.97 9.59 -5.72
N ARG A 241 8.49 10.83 -5.74
CA ARG A 241 7.39 11.24 -4.86
C ARG A 241 6.15 11.48 -5.68
N ASP A 242 5.01 11.04 -5.18
CA ASP A 242 3.73 11.37 -5.79
C ASP A 242 3.36 12.86 -5.56
N PRO A 243 2.26 13.38 -6.14
CA PRO A 243 1.84 14.77 -5.95
C PRO A 243 1.56 15.19 -4.51
N ASP A 244 1.36 14.26 -3.62
CA ASP A 244 1.12 14.48 -2.20
C ASP A 244 2.40 14.33 -1.35
N GLY A 245 3.50 13.90 -1.96
CA GLY A 245 4.80 13.72 -1.33
C GLY A 245 5.04 12.31 -0.78
N ASN A 246 4.12 11.36 -0.98
CA ASN A 246 4.37 9.97 -0.61
C ASN A 246 5.51 9.40 -1.44
N VAL A 247 6.33 8.55 -0.82
CA VAL A 247 7.38 7.83 -1.52
C VAL A 247 6.76 6.73 -2.37
N VAL A 248 7.16 6.68 -3.63
CA VAL A 248 6.79 5.62 -4.57
C VAL A 248 8.07 4.94 -5.03
N ASP A 249 8.27 3.70 -4.62
CA ASP A 249 9.40 2.89 -5.05
C ASP A 249 9.08 2.22 -6.39
N LEU A 250 10.10 2.06 -7.21
CA LEU A 250 10.06 1.45 -8.52
C LEU A 250 11.12 0.35 -8.59
N SER A 251 10.74 -0.83 -9.06
CA SER A 251 11.67 -1.91 -9.34
C SER A 251 11.34 -2.58 -10.68
N GLU A 252 12.35 -2.84 -11.51
CA GLU A 252 12.22 -3.64 -12.72
C GLU A 252 12.31 -5.15 -12.41
N GLU A 253 12.82 -5.52 -11.24
CA GLU A 253 12.92 -6.90 -10.76
C GLU A 253 11.73 -7.31 -9.87
N GLY A 254 10.95 -6.34 -9.39
CA GLY A 254 9.86 -6.57 -8.44
C GLY A 254 10.35 -6.96 -7.06
N TRP A 255 9.42 -7.35 -6.20
CA TRP A 255 9.64 -7.86 -4.84
C TRP A 255 9.04 -9.26 -4.66
N GLU A 256 8.70 -9.88 -5.77
CA GLU A 256 8.11 -11.21 -5.81
C GLU A 256 9.25 -12.24 -5.77
N VAL A 257 9.42 -12.93 -4.64
CA VAL A 257 10.43 -13.98 -4.46
C VAL A 257 9.76 -15.25 -3.96
#